data_af5ce2ec381a59c10d8179bab14cd2e6
#
_entry.id   af5ce2ec381a59c10d8179bab14cd2e6
#
_cell.length_a   1.000
_cell.length_b   1.000
_cell.length_c   1.000
_cell.angle_alpha   90.00
_cell.angle_beta   90.00
_cell.angle_gamma   90.00
#
_symmetry.space_group_name_H-M   'P 1'
#
loop_
_entity.id
_entity.type
_entity.pdbx_description
1 polymer ?
#
loop_
_entity_poly.entity_id
_entity_poly.type
_entity_poly.pdbx_seq_one_letter_code
_entity_poly.pdbx_strand_id
1 'polypeptide(L)'
;MSIPKSIFREYDIRGIFEKELNEESVKRIGYHLGQKIGGNRIVAIGYDARSHSPKLRDYLASGLNAAGCTVLDMGMVATPVNYFANYQPIRTLTPNPQSSILNPQLDASIDASIMITGSHNPPEYNGFKITVDRAPFFGDAIYTLGDEVVADSNRVIADNTQTIDIDVKTPYIDFMVKEFAHLKGLEQKIVLDCGNGVAGTVVTDIFDALALDYRGLYCEPDGTFPNHHPDPSEEKNLADLKAALAQEGDIGFAYDGDADRIAVLTHRHNIKGDQMALLFALGMENPTVIGEVKCSQVMYDELERRGAKTIMYKTGHSNLKVKMKETNADLACEVSGHIFFKHRYFGYDDAIYATLRMLELIAQGIDLDAEIEALPEVFSTEEIKVKTTEEEKFAIIDAVKTLLENPPADFPAIQSIIDVDGVRINFEKGWGLVRASNTTPVLVTRFESTDKELAKLYETKVNALIEEAKGTLC
;
A
#
# COMPACT_ATOMS: atom_id res chain seq x y z
N MET A 1 -4.64 -6.44 -30.86
CA MET A 1 -4.07 -7.53 -30.01
C MET A 1 -5.07 -7.87 -28.93
N SER A 2 -5.14 -9.15 -28.46
CA SER A 2 -6.03 -9.49 -27.35
C SER A 2 -5.48 -8.89 -26.05
N ILE A 3 -6.34 -8.24 -25.28
CA ILE A 3 -5.98 -7.69 -23.97
C ILE A 3 -5.91 -8.86 -22.98
N PRO A 4 -4.77 -9.09 -22.29
CA PRO A 4 -4.66 -10.21 -21.36
C PRO A 4 -5.48 -9.94 -20.09
N LYS A 5 -6.30 -10.91 -19.68
CA LYS A 5 -7.09 -10.81 -18.44
C LYS A 5 -6.19 -10.72 -17.18
N SER A 6 -4.97 -11.20 -17.26
CA SER A 6 -4.01 -11.22 -16.15
C SER A 6 -3.58 -9.85 -15.65
N ILE A 7 -3.84 -8.76 -16.40
CA ILE A 7 -3.57 -7.40 -15.92
C ILE A 7 -4.60 -6.91 -14.90
N PHE A 8 -5.82 -7.49 -14.89
CA PHE A 8 -6.88 -7.17 -13.95
C PHE A 8 -6.71 -8.05 -12.72
N ARG A 9 -6.06 -7.49 -11.66
CA ARG A 9 -5.70 -8.20 -10.44
C ARG A 9 -6.65 -7.87 -9.30
N GLU A 10 -6.47 -8.52 -8.15
CA GLU A 10 -7.34 -8.37 -6.99
C GLU A 10 -7.44 -6.91 -6.50
N TYR A 11 -6.32 -6.17 -6.48
CA TYR A 11 -6.28 -4.83 -5.86
C TYR A 11 -6.15 -3.69 -6.83
N ASP A 12 -5.64 -3.94 -8.02
CA ASP A 12 -5.32 -2.93 -9.03
C ASP A 12 -5.25 -3.56 -10.44
N ILE A 13 -5.09 -2.71 -11.44
CA ILE A 13 -4.71 -3.13 -12.79
C ILE A 13 -3.19 -2.99 -12.88
N ARG A 14 -2.47 -4.03 -13.34
CA ARG A 14 -1.03 -4.04 -13.43
C ARG A 14 -0.53 -4.76 -14.67
N GLY A 15 0.35 -4.12 -15.44
CA GLY A 15 0.90 -4.71 -16.65
C GLY A 15 2.19 -4.04 -17.12
N ILE A 16 2.81 -4.62 -18.14
CA ILE A 16 4.00 -4.09 -18.81
C ILE A 16 3.58 -3.07 -19.86
N PHE A 17 4.19 -1.87 -19.80
CA PHE A 17 3.93 -0.80 -20.74
C PHE A 17 4.20 -1.25 -22.20
N GLU A 18 3.41 -0.76 -23.14
CA GLU A 18 3.36 -1.10 -24.58
C GLU A 18 2.99 -2.56 -24.88
N LYS A 19 3.31 -3.51 -24.03
CA LYS A 19 3.00 -4.93 -24.24
C LYS A 19 1.57 -5.27 -23.80
N GLU A 20 1.19 -4.85 -22.63
CA GLU A 20 -0.09 -5.14 -21.97
C GLU A 20 -0.92 -3.88 -21.75
N LEU A 21 -0.25 -2.82 -21.25
CA LEU A 21 -0.80 -1.48 -21.09
C LEU A 21 -0.37 -0.63 -22.30
N ASN A 22 -1.07 -0.76 -23.39
CA ASN A 22 -0.88 -0.01 -24.63
C ASN A 22 -2.07 0.93 -24.89
N GLU A 23 -2.00 1.71 -25.96
CA GLU A 23 -3.02 2.68 -26.32
C GLU A 23 -4.43 2.06 -26.37
N GLU A 24 -4.57 0.92 -27.06
CA GLU A 24 -5.87 0.26 -27.25
C GLU A 24 -6.43 -0.25 -25.92
N SER A 25 -5.61 -0.95 -25.12
CA SER A 25 -6.05 -1.51 -23.85
C SER A 25 -6.42 -0.42 -22.83
N VAL A 26 -5.60 0.62 -22.71
CA VAL A 26 -5.81 1.67 -21.72
C VAL A 26 -6.98 2.58 -22.07
N LYS A 27 -7.19 2.91 -23.34
CA LYS A 27 -8.38 3.65 -23.79
C LYS A 27 -9.67 2.87 -23.48
N ARG A 28 -9.69 1.55 -23.74
CA ARG A 28 -10.86 0.71 -23.40
C ARG A 28 -11.06 0.60 -21.89
N ILE A 29 -9.99 0.44 -21.10
CA ILE A 29 -10.08 0.48 -19.64
C ILE A 29 -10.73 1.79 -19.20
N GLY A 30 -10.24 2.94 -19.69
CA GLY A 30 -10.81 4.25 -19.37
C GLY A 30 -12.28 4.38 -19.75
N TYR A 31 -12.67 3.87 -20.92
CA TYR A 31 -14.06 3.92 -21.37
C TYR A 31 -14.99 3.10 -20.47
N HIS A 32 -14.68 1.82 -20.27
CA HIS A 32 -15.53 0.94 -19.45
C HIS A 32 -15.55 1.35 -17.98
N LEU A 33 -14.42 1.81 -17.45
CA LEU A 33 -14.35 2.38 -16.10
C LEU A 33 -15.24 3.63 -16.00
N GLY A 34 -15.15 4.55 -16.97
CA GLY A 34 -15.99 5.75 -17.01
C GLY A 34 -17.48 5.41 -17.07
N GLN A 35 -17.87 4.37 -17.81
CA GLN A 35 -19.27 3.88 -17.82
C GLN A 35 -19.70 3.34 -16.44
N LYS A 36 -18.82 2.64 -15.73
CA LYS A 36 -19.09 2.13 -14.36
C LYS A 36 -19.18 3.24 -13.32
N ILE A 37 -18.32 4.24 -13.42
CA ILE A 37 -18.37 5.43 -12.55
C ILE A 37 -19.66 6.23 -12.82
N GLY A 38 -20.14 6.23 -14.07
CA GLY A 38 -21.29 6.98 -14.57
C GLY A 38 -20.89 8.19 -15.38
N GLY A 39 -21.56 8.41 -16.51
CA GLY A 39 -21.36 9.60 -17.35
C GLY A 39 -21.62 10.90 -16.57
N ASN A 40 -20.97 11.99 -16.97
CA ASN A 40 -21.01 13.31 -16.31
C ASN A 40 -20.39 13.36 -14.90
N ARG A 41 -19.61 12.37 -14.49
CA ARG A 41 -18.84 12.33 -13.24
C ARG A 41 -17.48 12.98 -13.43
N ILE A 42 -16.91 13.49 -12.33
CA ILE A 42 -15.60 14.12 -12.31
C ILE A 42 -14.57 13.09 -11.81
N VAL A 43 -13.60 12.79 -12.68
CA VAL A 43 -12.54 11.81 -12.43
C VAL A 43 -11.19 12.51 -12.46
N ALA A 44 -10.42 12.40 -11.39
CA ALA A 44 -9.09 12.97 -11.34
C ALA A 44 -8.02 11.88 -11.56
N ILE A 45 -6.98 12.20 -12.33
CA ILE A 45 -5.85 11.30 -12.64
C ILE A 45 -4.57 11.90 -12.10
N GLY A 46 -3.82 11.11 -11.32
CA GLY A 46 -2.44 11.41 -10.94
C GLY A 46 -1.52 10.30 -11.42
N TYR A 47 -0.21 10.55 -11.47
CA TYR A 47 0.75 9.56 -11.93
C TYR A 47 2.11 9.64 -11.21
N ASP A 48 2.84 8.52 -11.21
CA ASP A 48 4.15 8.37 -10.61
C ASP A 48 5.30 8.86 -11.52
N ALA A 49 6.56 8.69 -11.06
CA ALA A 49 7.75 9.15 -11.74
C ALA A 49 8.09 8.40 -13.04
N ARG A 50 7.43 7.28 -13.36
CA ARG A 50 7.76 6.45 -14.53
C ARG A 50 7.59 7.24 -15.83
N SER A 51 8.59 7.15 -16.72
CA SER A 51 8.65 7.95 -17.96
C SER A 51 7.45 7.79 -18.89
N HIS A 52 6.74 6.67 -18.79
CA HIS A 52 5.56 6.36 -19.60
C HIS A 52 4.22 6.68 -18.91
N SER A 53 4.22 7.08 -17.64
CA SER A 53 3.01 7.43 -16.92
C SER A 53 2.20 8.58 -17.55
N PRO A 54 2.83 9.67 -18.08
CA PRO A 54 2.10 10.72 -18.80
C PRO A 54 1.37 10.20 -20.05
N LYS A 55 1.99 9.26 -20.79
CA LYS A 55 1.36 8.66 -21.98
C LYS A 55 0.16 7.79 -21.61
N LEU A 56 0.27 7.03 -20.53
CA LEU A 56 -0.85 6.25 -20.00
C LEU A 56 -2.00 7.16 -19.52
N ARG A 57 -1.67 8.34 -18.92
CA ARG A 57 -2.65 9.35 -18.55
C ARG A 57 -3.44 9.82 -19.78
N ASP A 58 -2.78 10.11 -20.91
CA ASP A 58 -3.42 10.54 -22.13
C ASP A 58 -4.37 9.47 -22.72
N TYR A 59 -3.94 8.23 -22.72
CA TYR A 59 -4.78 7.10 -23.14
C TYR A 59 -6.00 6.91 -22.24
N LEU A 60 -5.79 6.94 -20.92
CA LEU A 60 -6.85 6.79 -19.94
C LEU A 60 -7.87 7.93 -20.02
N ALA A 61 -7.40 9.18 -20.15
CA ALA A 61 -8.22 10.37 -20.32
C ALA A 61 -9.08 10.26 -21.58
N SER A 62 -8.52 9.79 -22.70
CA SER A 62 -9.27 9.58 -23.93
C SER A 62 -10.45 8.61 -23.75
N GLY A 63 -10.23 7.52 -23.00
CA GLY A 63 -11.29 6.57 -22.67
C GLY A 63 -12.36 7.16 -21.76
N LEU A 64 -11.97 7.84 -20.69
CA LEU A 64 -12.89 8.47 -19.74
C LEU A 64 -13.72 9.59 -20.40
N ASN A 65 -13.09 10.43 -21.23
CA ASN A 65 -13.78 11.46 -22.00
C ASN A 65 -14.81 10.85 -22.97
N ALA A 66 -14.46 9.74 -23.64
CA ALA A 66 -15.39 9.01 -24.52
C ALA A 66 -16.58 8.41 -23.75
N ALA A 67 -16.42 8.13 -22.48
CA ALA A 67 -17.50 7.69 -21.59
C ALA A 67 -18.35 8.87 -21.04
N GLY A 68 -17.96 10.11 -21.31
CA GLY A 68 -18.67 11.32 -20.86
C GLY A 68 -18.21 11.88 -19.52
N CYS A 69 -17.11 11.40 -18.95
CA CYS A 69 -16.54 11.94 -17.72
C CYS A 69 -15.83 13.29 -17.96
N THR A 70 -15.80 14.14 -16.95
CA THR A 70 -14.89 15.29 -16.90
C THR A 70 -13.58 14.86 -16.23
N VAL A 71 -12.47 15.00 -16.93
CA VAL A 71 -11.16 14.52 -16.44
C VAL A 71 -10.33 15.68 -15.89
N LEU A 72 -9.90 15.55 -14.64
CA LEU A 72 -8.97 16.45 -13.98
C LEU A 72 -7.57 15.83 -13.97
N ASP A 73 -6.53 16.62 -14.18
CA ASP A 73 -5.13 16.19 -14.15
C ASP A 73 -4.42 16.74 -12.91
N MET A 74 -3.95 15.86 -12.06
CA MET A 74 -3.13 16.18 -10.88
C MET A 74 -1.64 16.30 -11.21
N GLY A 75 -1.21 15.85 -12.42
CA GLY A 75 0.18 15.72 -12.78
C GLY A 75 0.89 14.59 -11.99
N MET A 76 2.21 14.77 -11.81
CA MET A 76 3.03 13.84 -11.02
C MET A 76 2.77 14.06 -9.53
N VAL A 77 2.23 13.05 -8.85
CA VAL A 77 1.88 13.09 -7.42
C VAL A 77 2.16 11.76 -6.74
N ALA A 78 2.28 11.77 -5.42
CA ALA A 78 2.30 10.56 -4.59
C ALA A 78 0.90 9.93 -4.49
N THR A 79 0.82 8.61 -4.29
CA THR A 79 -0.45 7.90 -4.08
C THR A 79 -1.29 8.50 -2.95
N PRO A 80 -0.74 8.84 -1.76
CA PRO A 80 -1.53 9.51 -0.72
C PRO A 80 -2.05 10.90 -1.13
N VAL A 81 -1.32 11.65 -1.97
CA VAL A 81 -1.81 12.93 -2.51
C VAL A 81 -3.00 12.71 -3.44
N ASN A 82 -2.96 11.66 -4.28
CA ASN A 82 -4.09 11.25 -5.10
C ASN A 82 -5.31 10.88 -4.24
N TYR A 83 -5.12 10.13 -3.15
CA TYR A 83 -6.21 9.81 -2.23
C TYR A 83 -6.76 11.05 -1.52
N PHE A 84 -5.88 11.99 -1.11
CA PHE A 84 -6.27 13.24 -0.45
C PHE A 84 -7.25 14.07 -1.28
N ALA A 85 -7.08 14.10 -2.61
CA ALA A 85 -7.98 14.83 -3.51
C ALA A 85 -9.46 14.44 -3.35
N ASN A 86 -9.77 13.17 -3.02
CA ASN A 86 -11.14 12.70 -2.82
C ASN A 86 -11.84 13.35 -1.61
N TYR A 87 -11.08 13.94 -0.71
CA TYR A 87 -11.60 14.55 0.53
C TYR A 87 -11.62 16.08 0.48
N GLN A 88 -11.21 16.67 -0.65
CA GLN A 88 -11.15 18.11 -0.83
C GLN A 88 -12.29 18.61 -1.73
N PRO A 89 -12.86 19.80 -1.47
CA PRO A 89 -13.71 20.48 -2.45
C PRO A 89 -12.89 20.83 -3.70
N ILE A 90 -13.46 20.70 -4.88
CA ILE A 90 -12.79 20.99 -6.16
C ILE A 90 -12.25 22.42 -6.20
N ARG A 91 -12.94 23.39 -5.58
CA ARG A 91 -12.49 24.79 -5.51
C ARG A 91 -11.10 24.96 -4.85
N THR A 92 -10.74 24.07 -3.92
CA THR A 92 -9.44 24.14 -3.24
C THR A 92 -8.31 23.53 -4.08
N LEU A 93 -8.68 22.76 -5.10
CA LEU A 93 -7.76 22.07 -5.99
C LEU A 93 -7.55 22.81 -7.33
N THR A 94 -8.37 23.81 -7.64
CA THR A 94 -8.30 24.53 -8.93
C THR A 94 -7.57 25.85 -8.80
N PRO A 95 -6.41 26.04 -9.48
CA PRO A 95 -5.67 27.31 -9.46
C PRO A 95 -6.49 28.48 -10.03
N ASN A 96 -7.41 28.18 -10.94
CA ASN A 96 -8.33 29.16 -11.52
C ASN A 96 -9.78 28.69 -11.42
N PRO A 97 -10.51 29.08 -10.35
CA PRO A 97 -11.89 28.65 -10.12
C PRO A 97 -12.92 29.20 -11.13
N GLN A 98 -12.49 30.00 -12.12
CA GLN A 98 -13.37 30.57 -13.15
C GLN A 98 -13.62 29.64 -14.35
N SER A 99 -13.16 28.38 -14.31
CA SER A 99 -13.50 27.40 -15.34
C SER A 99 -15.01 27.19 -15.35
N SER A 100 -15.67 27.63 -16.44
CA SER A 100 -17.13 27.53 -16.61
C SER A 100 -17.66 26.08 -16.55
N ILE A 101 -16.81 25.10 -16.84
CA ILE A 101 -17.14 23.67 -16.82
C ILE A 101 -17.33 23.17 -15.38
N LEU A 102 -16.56 23.67 -14.43
CA LEU A 102 -16.59 23.22 -13.03
C LEU A 102 -17.48 24.09 -12.12
N ASN A 103 -17.96 25.23 -12.62
CA ASN A 103 -18.61 26.26 -11.79
C ASN A 103 -19.80 25.73 -10.94
N PRO A 104 -20.67 24.84 -11.41
CA PRO A 104 -21.75 24.29 -10.59
C PRO A 104 -21.30 23.26 -9.55
N GLN A 105 -20.08 22.73 -9.67
CA GLN A 105 -19.57 21.61 -8.88
C GLN A 105 -18.38 21.98 -7.98
N LEU A 106 -18.01 23.25 -7.92
CA LEU A 106 -16.83 23.71 -7.16
C LEU A 106 -16.86 23.35 -5.67
N ASP A 107 -18.04 23.22 -5.09
CA ASP A 107 -18.23 22.85 -3.68
C ASP A 107 -18.30 21.34 -3.44
N ALA A 108 -18.45 20.56 -4.51
CA ALA A 108 -18.39 19.09 -4.45
C ALA A 108 -16.96 18.58 -4.40
N SER A 109 -16.78 17.36 -3.95
CA SER A 109 -15.54 16.59 -4.14
C SER A 109 -15.56 15.87 -5.50
N ILE A 110 -14.40 15.41 -5.94
CA ILE A 110 -14.30 14.52 -7.10
C ILE A 110 -15.04 13.20 -6.85
N ASP A 111 -15.59 12.59 -7.89
CA ASP A 111 -16.35 11.34 -7.80
C ASP A 111 -15.42 10.11 -7.79
N ALA A 112 -14.29 10.21 -8.50
CA ALA A 112 -13.29 9.16 -8.53
C ALA A 112 -11.88 9.73 -8.72
N SER A 113 -10.89 8.99 -8.25
CA SER A 113 -9.48 9.24 -8.55
C SER A 113 -8.79 7.99 -9.05
N ILE A 114 -7.85 8.17 -9.97
CA ILE A 114 -7.04 7.10 -10.52
C ILE A 114 -5.58 7.48 -10.36
N MET A 115 -4.81 6.62 -9.69
CA MET A 115 -3.37 6.75 -9.60
C MET A 115 -2.71 5.81 -10.60
N ILE A 116 -1.96 6.37 -11.53
CA ILE A 116 -1.17 5.63 -12.51
C ILE A 116 0.19 5.36 -11.88
N THR A 117 0.44 4.12 -11.49
CA THR A 117 1.67 3.76 -10.79
C THR A 117 2.04 2.29 -10.97
N GLY A 118 3.34 2.05 -11.02
CA GLY A 118 3.91 0.72 -10.86
C GLY A 118 4.32 0.40 -9.42
N SER A 119 4.13 1.35 -8.45
CA SER A 119 4.60 1.23 -7.06
C SER A 119 6.07 0.77 -7.04
N HIS A 120 6.38 -0.30 -6.34
CA HIS A 120 7.69 -0.93 -6.26
C HIS A 120 8.01 -1.94 -7.38
N ASN A 121 7.20 -2.05 -8.45
CA ASN A 121 7.50 -2.95 -9.56
C ASN A 121 8.68 -2.44 -10.40
N PRO A 122 9.34 -3.30 -11.21
CA PRO A 122 10.38 -2.86 -12.15
C PRO A 122 9.94 -1.72 -13.07
N PRO A 123 10.90 -0.94 -13.64
CA PRO A 123 10.59 0.30 -14.39
C PRO A 123 9.64 0.12 -15.58
N GLU A 124 9.61 -1.05 -16.21
CA GLU A 124 8.76 -1.36 -17.36
C GLU A 124 7.29 -1.62 -17.00
N TYR A 125 6.97 -1.83 -15.72
CA TYR A 125 5.61 -2.03 -15.25
C TYR A 125 4.91 -0.70 -14.98
N ASN A 126 3.58 -0.73 -15.09
CA ASN A 126 2.69 0.32 -14.60
C ASN A 126 1.33 -0.27 -14.23
N GLY A 127 0.39 0.57 -13.79
CA GLY A 127 -0.95 0.11 -13.40
C GLY A 127 -1.86 1.24 -12.98
N PHE A 128 -3.03 0.87 -12.46
CA PHE A 128 -4.05 1.83 -12.03
C PHE A 128 -4.60 1.42 -10.67
N LYS A 129 -4.37 2.25 -9.65
CA LYS A 129 -5.09 2.19 -8.36
C LYS A 129 -6.31 3.10 -8.49
N ILE A 130 -7.50 2.55 -8.27
CA ILE A 130 -8.76 3.23 -8.57
C ILE A 130 -9.55 3.42 -7.28
N THR A 131 -10.02 4.63 -7.05
CA THR A 131 -10.92 5.00 -5.97
C THR A 131 -12.20 5.59 -6.55
N VAL A 132 -13.36 5.08 -6.15
CA VAL A 132 -14.68 5.57 -6.57
C VAL A 132 -15.50 5.86 -5.32
N ASP A 133 -16.12 7.04 -5.22
CA ASP A 133 -16.92 7.47 -4.06
C ASP A 133 -16.18 7.24 -2.71
N ARG A 134 -14.88 7.55 -2.67
CA ARG A 134 -13.97 7.37 -1.52
C ARG A 134 -13.81 5.93 -1.05
N ALA A 135 -14.02 4.96 -1.93
CA ALA A 135 -13.82 3.56 -1.67
C ALA A 135 -12.89 2.94 -2.74
N PRO A 136 -12.04 1.98 -2.40
CA PRO A 136 -11.21 1.30 -3.38
C PRO A 136 -12.10 0.52 -4.36
N PHE A 137 -11.76 0.60 -5.65
CA PHE A 137 -12.36 -0.19 -6.71
C PHE A 137 -11.46 -1.41 -6.96
N PHE A 138 -11.85 -2.59 -6.46
CA PHE A 138 -11.01 -3.78 -6.42
C PHE A 138 -11.84 -5.09 -6.48
N GLY A 139 -11.17 -6.25 -6.49
CA GLY A 139 -11.80 -7.56 -6.47
C GLY A 139 -12.74 -7.77 -7.65
N ASP A 140 -13.97 -8.22 -7.40
CA ASP A 140 -14.97 -8.50 -8.42
C ASP A 140 -15.27 -7.31 -9.34
N ALA A 141 -15.09 -6.08 -8.84
CA ALA A 141 -15.30 -4.88 -9.64
C ALA A 141 -14.21 -4.76 -10.74
N ILE A 142 -12.95 -5.05 -10.41
CA ILE A 142 -11.85 -5.08 -11.38
C ILE A 142 -12.00 -6.26 -12.34
N TYR A 143 -12.34 -7.44 -11.85
CA TYR A 143 -12.54 -8.63 -12.72
C TYR A 143 -13.67 -8.42 -13.71
N THR A 144 -14.81 -7.88 -13.26
CA THR A 144 -15.94 -7.53 -14.12
C THR A 144 -15.56 -6.47 -15.15
N LEU A 145 -14.80 -5.44 -14.76
CA LEU A 145 -14.25 -4.45 -15.68
C LEU A 145 -13.37 -5.13 -16.73
N GLY A 146 -12.51 -6.07 -16.32
CA GLY A 146 -11.64 -6.84 -17.21
C GLY A 146 -12.43 -7.65 -18.23
N ASP A 147 -13.49 -8.33 -17.82
CA ASP A 147 -14.36 -9.10 -18.71
C ASP A 147 -15.03 -8.22 -19.77
N GLU A 148 -15.52 -7.05 -19.40
CA GLU A 148 -16.12 -6.08 -20.32
C GLU A 148 -15.10 -5.51 -21.31
N VAL A 149 -13.90 -5.14 -20.83
CA VAL A 149 -12.81 -4.61 -21.66
C VAL A 149 -12.35 -5.64 -22.69
N VAL A 150 -12.23 -6.92 -22.30
CA VAL A 150 -11.82 -8.01 -23.19
C VAL A 150 -12.92 -8.34 -24.19
N ALA A 151 -14.20 -8.35 -23.77
CA ALA A 151 -15.34 -8.65 -24.64
C ALA A 151 -15.53 -7.56 -25.72
N ASP A 152 -15.22 -6.31 -25.44
CA ASP A 152 -15.38 -5.18 -26.37
C ASP A 152 -14.16 -4.98 -27.27
N SER A 153 -13.64 -6.06 -27.83
CA SER A 153 -12.38 -6.09 -28.58
C SER A 153 -12.35 -5.24 -29.85
N ASN A 154 -13.53 -4.86 -30.39
CA ASN A 154 -13.65 -4.10 -31.64
C ASN A 154 -13.85 -2.59 -31.43
N ARG A 155 -13.94 -2.13 -30.18
CA ARG A 155 -14.14 -0.71 -29.91
C ARG A 155 -12.90 0.10 -30.25
N VAL A 156 -13.08 1.10 -31.09
CA VAL A 156 -12.10 2.12 -31.41
C VAL A 156 -12.46 3.41 -30.69
N ILE A 157 -11.55 3.93 -29.88
CA ILE A 157 -11.74 5.18 -29.14
C ILE A 157 -10.79 6.22 -29.73
N ALA A 158 -11.36 7.31 -30.20
CA ALA A 158 -10.58 8.42 -30.74
C ALA A 158 -9.73 9.11 -29.64
N ASP A 159 -8.64 9.73 -30.05
CA ASP A 159 -7.85 10.56 -29.14
C ASP A 159 -8.67 11.75 -28.64
N ASN A 160 -8.77 11.86 -27.34
CA ASN A 160 -9.31 13.02 -26.65
C ASN A 160 -8.61 13.14 -25.29
N THR A 161 -7.46 13.76 -25.29
CA THR A 161 -6.60 13.97 -24.10
C THR A 161 -6.98 15.21 -23.30
N GLN A 162 -8.18 15.77 -23.54
CA GLN A 162 -8.62 16.98 -22.86
C GLN A 162 -8.74 16.73 -21.36
N THR A 163 -8.02 17.52 -20.56
CA THR A 163 -8.06 17.50 -19.09
C THR A 163 -8.09 18.93 -18.57
N ILE A 164 -8.44 19.07 -17.31
CA ILE A 164 -8.35 20.33 -16.55
C ILE A 164 -7.30 20.13 -15.47
N ASP A 165 -6.24 20.93 -15.50
CA ASP A 165 -5.17 20.86 -14.50
C ASP A 165 -5.67 21.31 -13.14
N ILE A 166 -5.29 20.54 -12.11
CA ILE A 166 -5.57 20.85 -10.70
C ILE A 166 -4.30 20.76 -9.87
N ASP A 167 -4.24 21.52 -8.80
CA ASP A 167 -3.18 21.47 -7.80
C ASP A 167 -3.68 20.75 -6.53
N VAL A 168 -3.19 19.57 -6.29
CA VAL A 168 -3.47 18.79 -5.09
C VAL A 168 -2.30 18.82 -4.11
N LYS A 169 -1.08 19.07 -4.61
CA LYS A 169 0.13 19.07 -3.77
C LYS A 169 0.11 20.21 -2.76
N THR A 170 -0.16 21.41 -3.18
CA THR A 170 -0.20 22.57 -2.27
C THR A 170 -1.22 22.39 -1.13
N PRO A 171 -2.50 22.04 -1.36
CA PRO A 171 -3.43 21.77 -0.27
C PRO A 171 -3.02 20.61 0.63
N TYR A 172 -2.36 19.58 0.10
CA TYR A 172 -1.84 18.46 0.89
C TYR A 172 -0.68 18.91 1.80
N ILE A 173 0.29 19.65 1.26
CA ILE A 173 1.40 20.22 2.03
C ILE A 173 0.86 21.14 3.13
N ASP A 174 -0.05 22.05 2.80
CA ASP A 174 -0.67 22.97 3.76
C ASP A 174 -1.39 22.23 4.89
N PHE A 175 -2.10 21.14 4.55
CA PHE A 175 -2.75 20.29 5.55
C PHE A 175 -1.71 19.66 6.48
N MET A 176 -0.64 19.08 5.96
CA MET A 176 0.42 18.43 6.75
C MET A 176 1.13 19.45 7.64
N VAL A 177 1.54 20.59 7.10
CA VAL A 177 2.22 21.65 7.85
C VAL A 177 1.34 22.18 8.97
N LYS A 178 0.04 22.35 8.74
CA LYS A 178 -0.90 22.80 9.75
C LYS A 178 -1.12 21.76 10.84
N GLU A 179 -1.33 20.50 10.46
CA GLU A 179 -1.59 19.40 11.40
C GLU A 179 -0.39 19.14 12.31
N PHE A 180 0.81 19.24 11.76
CA PHE A 180 2.07 18.97 12.46
C PHE A 180 2.88 20.23 12.80
N ALA A 181 2.23 21.40 12.89
CA ALA A 181 2.91 22.66 13.22
C ALA A 181 3.69 22.63 14.55
N HIS A 182 3.32 21.74 15.46
CA HIS A 182 4.01 21.52 16.73
C HIS A 182 5.38 20.84 16.58
N LEU A 183 5.70 20.23 15.43
CA LEU A 183 7.00 19.69 15.10
C LEU A 183 8.00 20.74 14.61
N LYS A 184 7.58 21.97 14.43
CA LYS A 184 8.43 23.02 13.88
C LYS A 184 9.72 23.20 14.67
N GLY A 185 10.86 22.96 13.99
CA GLY A 185 12.20 23.10 14.61
C GLY A 185 12.56 21.95 15.55
N LEU A 186 11.95 20.76 15.38
CA LEU A 186 12.36 19.55 16.10
C LEU A 186 13.86 19.27 15.88
N GLU A 187 14.62 19.12 16.95
CA GLU A 187 16.07 18.96 16.92
C GLU A 187 16.51 17.50 16.63
N GLN A 188 15.85 16.85 15.71
CA GLN A 188 16.23 15.50 15.22
C GLN A 188 16.90 15.62 13.86
N LYS A 189 18.01 14.92 13.66
CA LYS A 189 18.65 14.78 12.35
C LYS A 189 18.01 13.63 11.60
N ILE A 190 17.28 13.96 10.55
CA ILE A 190 16.46 13.00 9.83
C ILE A 190 17.15 12.65 8.51
N VAL A 191 17.14 11.38 8.13
CA VAL A 191 17.54 10.94 6.78
C VAL A 191 16.30 10.44 6.05
N LEU A 192 16.03 11.02 4.87
CA LEU A 192 14.94 10.61 3.99
C LEU A 192 15.51 9.89 2.77
N ASP A 193 15.00 8.73 2.44
CA ASP A 193 15.30 8.02 1.21
C ASP A 193 14.03 7.89 0.37
N CYS A 194 13.95 8.69 -0.70
CA CYS A 194 12.80 8.69 -1.60
C CYS A 194 12.95 7.70 -2.76
N GLY A 195 14.08 6.98 -2.88
CA GLY A 195 14.32 5.98 -3.90
C GLY A 195 14.06 6.44 -5.35
N ASN A 196 14.22 7.74 -5.65
CA ASN A 196 13.80 8.37 -6.90
C ASN A 196 12.31 8.23 -7.24
N GLY A 197 11.49 7.87 -6.24
CA GLY A 197 10.03 7.85 -6.33
C GLY A 197 9.42 9.24 -6.18
N VAL A 198 8.10 9.30 -6.02
CA VAL A 198 7.36 10.58 -5.97
C VAL A 198 7.22 11.17 -4.56
N ALA A 199 7.73 10.51 -3.50
CA ALA A 199 7.71 11.06 -2.14
C ALA A 199 8.38 12.44 -2.06
N GLY A 200 9.54 12.60 -2.75
CA GLY A 200 10.30 13.83 -2.79
C GLY A 200 9.53 15.04 -3.33
N THR A 201 8.46 14.82 -4.10
CA THR A 201 7.63 15.91 -4.66
C THR A 201 6.83 16.70 -3.63
N VAL A 202 6.71 16.21 -2.39
CA VAL A 202 5.95 16.86 -1.31
C VAL A 202 6.64 16.76 0.05
N VAL A 203 7.38 15.68 0.37
CA VAL A 203 7.98 15.51 1.70
C VAL A 203 9.03 16.57 2.03
N THR A 204 9.84 16.95 1.04
CA THR A 204 10.86 17.99 1.19
C THR A 204 10.23 19.36 1.49
N ASP A 205 9.18 19.72 0.75
CA ASP A 205 8.48 20.99 0.97
C ASP A 205 7.80 21.05 2.36
N ILE A 206 7.26 19.92 2.84
CA ILE A 206 6.70 19.82 4.20
C ILE A 206 7.79 20.01 5.24
N PHE A 207 8.95 19.36 5.06
CA PHE A 207 10.05 19.42 6.01
C PHE A 207 10.68 20.82 6.05
N ASP A 208 10.84 21.46 4.90
CA ASP A 208 11.32 22.85 4.79
C ASP A 208 10.35 23.82 5.51
N ALA A 209 9.04 23.66 5.29
CA ALA A 209 8.03 24.51 5.92
C ALA A 209 7.96 24.33 7.45
N LEU A 210 8.24 23.12 7.95
CA LEU A 210 8.36 22.81 9.37
C LEU A 210 9.74 23.11 9.95
N ALA A 211 10.70 23.57 9.14
CA ALA A 211 12.10 23.82 9.53
C ALA A 211 12.73 22.62 10.24
N LEU A 212 12.52 21.41 9.72
CA LEU A 212 13.13 20.17 10.20
C LEU A 212 14.54 20.03 9.60
N ASP A 213 15.48 19.49 10.38
CA ASP A 213 16.85 19.20 9.92
C ASP A 213 16.87 17.82 9.24
N TYR A 214 17.05 17.79 7.92
CA TYR A 214 17.04 16.52 7.19
C TYR A 214 18.09 16.47 6.07
N ARG A 215 18.55 15.26 5.81
CA ARG A 215 19.30 14.90 4.61
C ARG A 215 18.43 14.05 3.70
N GLY A 216 18.19 14.54 2.47
CA GLY A 216 17.47 13.79 1.43
C GLY A 216 18.40 12.93 0.58
N LEU A 217 18.04 11.65 0.39
CA LEU A 217 18.63 10.75 -0.57
C LEU A 217 17.60 10.52 -1.69
N TYR A 218 18.05 10.70 -2.94
CA TYR A 218 17.28 10.36 -4.13
C TYR A 218 15.87 10.97 -4.18
N CYS A 219 15.72 12.23 -3.70
CA CYS A 219 14.44 12.93 -3.64
C CYS A 219 13.96 13.46 -4.99
N GLU A 220 14.84 13.54 -5.99
CA GLU A 220 14.43 13.89 -7.36
C GLU A 220 13.77 12.68 -8.04
N PRO A 221 12.51 12.80 -8.52
CA PRO A 221 11.83 11.71 -9.21
C PRO A 221 12.54 11.28 -10.50
N ASP A 222 12.84 9.98 -10.61
CA ASP A 222 13.40 9.37 -11.83
C ASP A 222 12.84 7.96 -11.99
N GLY A 223 11.93 7.78 -12.95
CA GLY A 223 11.25 6.49 -13.18
C GLY A 223 12.16 5.37 -13.70
N THR A 224 13.46 5.60 -13.87
CA THR A 224 14.45 4.55 -14.14
C THR A 224 15.03 3.96 -12.86
N PHE A 225 14.81 4.62 -11.70
CA PHE A 225 15.29 4.20 -10.37
C PHE A 225 16.79 3.87 -10.35
N PRO A 226 17.67 4.84 -10.69
CA PRO A 226 19.07 4.57 -11.02
C PRO A 226 19.93 4.18 -9.80
N ASN A 227 19.49 4.47 -8.57
CA ASN A 227 20.28 4.25 -7.37
C ASN A 227 19.97 2.90 -6.72
N HIS A 228 18.72 2.62 -6.41
CA HIS A 228 18.25 1.33 -5.94
C HIS A 228 16.77 1.14 -6.28
N HIS A 229 16.31 -0.10 -6.18
CA HIS A 229 14.89 -0.41 -6.38
C HIS A 229 14.05 0.24 -5.27
N PRO A 230 12.94 0.98 -5.59
CA PRO A 230 12.16 1.72 -4.60
C PRO A 230 11.18 0.80 -3.84
N ASP A 231 11.72 -0.17 -3.13
CA ASP A 231 10.98 -1.09 -2.24
C ASP A 231 11.65 -1.13 -0.87
N PRO A 232 11.14 -0.37 0.11
CA PRO A 232 11.72 -0.29 1.44
C PRO A 232 11.47 -1.55 2.29
N SER A 233 10.64 -2.48 1.83
CA SER A 233 10.44 -3.76 2.51
C SER A 233 11.63 -4.70 2.38
N GLU A 234 12.48 -4.50 1.35
CA GLU A 234 13.67 -5.29 1.10
C GLU A 234 14.93 -4.67 1.69
N GLU A 235 15.58 -5.38 2.59
CA GLU A 235 16.75 -4.95 3.35
C GLU A 235 17.91 -4.41 2.48
N LYS A 236 18.14 -5.01 1.30
CA LYS A 236 19.18 -4.60 0.37
C LYS A 236 19.00 -3.16 -0.17
N ASN A 237 17.74 -2.69 -0.26
CA ASN A 237 17.41 -1.36 -0.76
C ASN A 237 17.58 -0.26 0.31
N LEU A 238 17.83 -0.64 1.57
CA LEU A 238 18.05 0.26 2.69
C LEU A 238 19.54 0.54 2.97
N ALA A 239 20.45 0.03 2.13
CA ALA A 239 21.89 0.11 2.38
C ALA A 239 22.40 1.57 2.46
N ASP A 240 21.98 2.42 1.53
CA ASP A 240 22.40 3.82 1.49
C ASP A 240 21.79 4.64 2.63
N LEU A 241 20.52 4.38 2.96
CA LEU A 241 19.88 4.98 4.13
C LEU A 241 20.61 4.62 5.42
N LYS A 242 20.97 3.34 5.63
CA LYS A 242 21.75 2.89 6.78
C LYS A 242 23.12 3.54 6.86
N ALA A 243 23.80 3.65 5.71
CA ALA A 243 25.11 4.30 5.65
C ALA A 243 25.02 5.80 6.00
N ALA A 244 24.01 6.49 5.50
CA ALA A 244 23.79 7.91 5.81
C ALA A 244 23.39 8.11 7.28
N LEU A 245 22.48 7.27 7.79
CA LEU A 245 22.06 7.28 9.20
C LEU A 245 23.26 7.09 10.14
N ALA A 246 24.14 6.12 9.85
CA ALA A 246 25.35 5.87 10.65
C ALA A 246 26.35 7.04 10.68
N GLN A 247 26.31 7.93 9.68
CA GLN A 247 27.20 9.08 9.60
C GLN A 247 26.69 10.29 10.37
N GLU A 248 25.42 10.64 10.21
CA GLU A 248 24.92 11.94 10.67
C GLU A 248 23.42 11.99 11.04
N GLY A 249 22.69 10.89 10.98
CA GLY A 249 21.25 10.89 11.28
C GLY A 249 20.93 10.31 12.66
N ASP A 250 19.79 10.68 13.22
CA ASP A 250 19.21 10.09 14.41
C ASP A 250 18.12 9.05 14.06
N ILE A 251 17.42 9.32 12.96
CA ILE A 251 16.34 8.45 12.43
C ILE A 251 16.31 8.52 10.90
N GLY A 252 15.98 7.39 10.26
CA GLY A 252 15.86 7.27 8.83
C GLY A 252 14.47 6.81 8.40
N PHE A 253 13.99 7.35 7.26
CA PHE A 253 12.74 6.96 6.62
C PHE A 253 13.00 6.64 5.16
N ALA A 254 12.48 5.51 4.68
CA ALA A 254 12.51 5.15 3.26
C ALA A 254 11.08 4.96 2.74
N TYR A 255 10.87 5.35 1.48
CA TYR A 255 9.58 5.28 0.80
C TYR A 255 9.65 4.38 -0.41
N ASP A 256 8.51 3.77 -0.78
CA ASP A 256 8.41 3.10 -2.07
C ASP A 256 8.12 4.09 -3.21
N GLY A 257 8.07 3.56 -4.45
CA GLY A 257 8.02 4.40 -5.66
C GLY A 257 6.85 5.37 -5.73
N ASP A 258 5.71 5.07 -5.10
CA ASP A 258 4.52 5.91 -5.05
C ASP A 258 4.15 6.40 -3.63
N ALA A 259 5.03 6.17 -2.66
CA ALA A 259 4.97 6.73 -1.30
C ALA A 259 3.76 6.28 -0.45
N ASP A 260 3.25 5.08 -0.67
CA ASP A 260 2.21 4.49 0.19
C ASP A 260 2.78 3.45 1.18
N ARG A 261 4.11 3.16 1.10
CA ARG A 261 4.85 2.33 2.06
C ARG A 261 6.02 3.08 2.67
N ILE A 262 6.28 2.76 3.93
CA ILE A 262 7.36 3.34 4.72
C ILE A 262 8.19 2.25 5.41
N ALA A 263 9.52 2.45 5.48
CA ALA A 263 10.38 1.81 6.45
C ALA A 263 10.94 2.88 7.41
N VAL A 264 11.05 2.53 8.68
CA VAL A 264 11.60 3.40 9.72
C VAL A 264 12.84 2.74 10.31
N LEU A 265 13.96 3.44 10.28
CA LEU A 265 15.24 2.96 10.77
C LEU A 265 15.75 3.83 11.91
N THR A 266 16.14 3.18 13.00
CA THR A 266 17.03 3.75 14.02
C THR A 266 18.44 3.21 13.80
N HIS A 267 19.40 3.59 14.67
CA HIS A 267 20.73 2.97 14.64
C HIS A 267 20.72 1.48 15.00
N ARG A 268 19.68 1.00 15.70
CA ARG A 268 19.59 -0.35 16.24
C ARG A 268 18.57 -1.22 15.51
N HIS A 269 17.49 -0.63 14.98
CA HIS A 269 16.35 -1.37 14.46
C HIS A 269 15.91 -0.91 13.06
N ASN A 270 15.45 -1.86 12.26
CA ASN A 270 14.55 -1.65 11.12
C ASN A 270 13.14 -1.99 11.61
N ILE A 271 12.37 -0.96 11.95
CA ILE A 271 11.05 -1.07 12.57
C ILE A 271 10.03 -1.46 11.50
N LYS A 272 9.48 -2.67 11.58
CA LYS A 272 8.51 -3.19 10.61
C LYS A 272 7.10 -2.61 10.85
N GLY A 273 6.20 -2.78 9.87
CA GLY A 273 4.85 -2.20 9.91
C GLY A 273 4.03 -2.56 11.15
N ASP A 274 4.11 -3.79 11.62
CA ASP A 274 3.45 -4.25 12.84
C ASP A 274 4.06 -3.64 14.12
N GLN A 275 5.37 -3.46 14.16
CA GLN A 275 6.05 -2.74 15.23
C GLN A 275 5.72 -1.23 15.20
N MET A 276 5.65 -0.64 14.00
CA MET A 276 5.19 0.75 13.84
C MET A 276 3.78 0.94 14.39
N ALA A 277 2.86 -0.02 14.16
CA ALA A 277 1.52 0.05 14.70
C ALA A 277 1.48 0.07 16.23
N LEU A 278 2.35 -0.71 16.90
CA LEU A 278 2.53 -0.66 18.35
C LEU A 278 2.97 0.72 18.84
N LEU A 279 3.93 1.32 18.16
CA LEU A 279 4.44 2.65 18.49
C LEU A 279 3.34 3.72 18.29
N PHE A 280 2.67 3.71 17.14
CA PHE A 280 1.62 4.68 16.84
C PHE A 280 0.44 4.60 17.82
N ALA A 281 0.11 3.40 18.31
CA ALA A 281 -0.94 3.19 19.31
C ALA A 281 -0.63 3.88 20.65
N LEU A 282 0.65 4.15 20.99
CA LEU A 282 1.01 4.91 22.20
C LEU A 282 0.43 6.33 22.21
N GLY A 283 0.25 6.93 21.05
CA GLY A 283 -0.37 8.25 20.89
C GLY A 283 -1.90 8.24 20.77
N MET A 284 -2.57 7.11 21.10
CA MET A 284 -4.02 6.94 20.94
C MET A 284 -4.67 6.40 22.22
N GLU A 285 -5.88 6.81 22.50
CA GLU A 285 -6.66 6.32 23.65
C GLU A 285 -7.55 5.14 23.25
N ASN A 286 -7.28 3.92 23.78
CA ASN A 286 -8.02 2.69 23.52
C ASN A 286 -8.35 2.45 22.03
N PRO A 287 -7.35 2.50 21.11
CA PRO A 287 -7.62 2.45 19.69
C PRO A 287 -8.14 1.08 19.24
N THR A 288 -8.87 1.08 18.13
CA THR A 288 -9.12 -0.15 17.36
C THR A 288 -8.05 -0.24 16.26
N VAL A 289 -7.25 -1.30 16.28
CA VAL A 289 -6.13 -1.52 15.36
C VAL A 289 -6.38 -2.77 14.51
N ILE A 290 -6.26 -2.64 13.20
CA ILE A 290 -6.33 -3.77 12.27
C ILE A 290 -4.92 -4.14 11.83
N GLY A 291 -4.51 -5.39 12.03
CA GLY A 291 -3.32 -5.98 11.43
C GLY A 291 -3.70 -6.99 10.35
N GLU A 292 -2.81 -7.21 9.39
CA GLU A 292 -2.98 -8.32 8.45
C GLU A 292 -2.49 -9.65 9.03
N VAL A 293 -2.87 -10.76 8.39
CA VAL A 293 -2.53 -12.12 8.87
C VAL A 293 -1.04 -12.40 9.02
N LYS A 294 -0.15 -11.63 8.37
CA LYS A 294 1.30 -11.76 8.48
C LYS A 294 1.90 -11.02 9.68
N CYS A 295 1.16 -10.12 10.33
CA CYS A 295 1.65 -9.39 11.49
C CYS A 295 1.99 -10.34 12.63
N SER A 296 3.04 -9.97 13.40
CA SER A 296 3.49 -10.71 14.58
C SER A 296 2.35 -10.88 15.60
N GLN A 297 2.30 -12.03 16.26
CA GLN A 297 1.39 -12.23 17.38
C GLN A 297 1.68 -11.27 18.53
N VAL A 298 2.96 -10.91 18.70
CA VAL A 298 3.39 -9.91 19.70
C VAL A 298 2.67 -8.58 19.50
N MET A 299 2.44 -8.14 18.25
CA MET A 299 1.69 -6.91 18.00
C MET A 299 0.27 -6.99 18.57
N TYR A 300 -0.45 -8.06 18.30
CA TYR A 300 -1.83 -8.21 18.78
C TYR A 300 -1.89 -8.30 20.31
N ASP A 301 -1.06 -9.14 20.90
CA ASP A 301 -1.03 -9.36 22.35
C ASP A 301 -0.65 -8.09 23.13
N GLU A 302 0.37 -7.35 22.66
CA GLU A 302 0.81 -6.11 23.31
C GLU A 302 -0.19 -4.96 23.14
N LEU A 303 -0.82 -4.84 21.98
CA LEU A 303 -1.91 -3.87 21.79
C LEU A 303 -3.07 -4.13 22.74
N GLU A 304 -3.51 -5.38 22.85
CA GLU A 304 -4.59 -5.77 23.78
C GLU A 304 -4.19 -5.57 25.24
N ARG A 305 -2.95 -5.91 25.62
CA ARG A 305 -2.42 -5.65 26.96
C ARG A 305 -2.43 -4.17 27.30
N ARG A 306 -2.21 -3.29 26.31
CA ARG A 306 -2.25 -1.82 26.44
C ARG A 306 -3.66 -1.24 26.33
N GLY A 307 -4.71 -2.06 26.20
CA GLY A 307 -6.12 -1.66 26.17
C GLY A 307 -6.69 -1.38 24.78
N ALA A 308 -5.93 -1.62 23.72
CA ALA A 308 -6.45 -1.52 22.36
C ALA A 308 -7.36 -2.71 22.02
N LYS A 309 -8.26 -2.51 21.06
CA LYS A 309 -9.01 -3.59 20.42
C LYS A 309 -8.29 -3.98 19.13
N THR A 310 -8.00 -5.26 18.94
CA THR A 310 -7.34 -5.75 17.74
C THR A 310 -8.28 -6.49 16.79
N ILE A 311 -7.98 -6.42 15.49
CA ILE A 311 -8.68 -7.17 14.44
C ILE A 311 -7.61 -7.71 13.49
N MET A 312 -7.54 -9.05 13.33
CA MET A 312 -6.73 -9.67 12.29
C MET A 312 -7.56 -9.77 11.01
N TYR A 313 -7.00 -9.34 9.88
CA TYR A 313 -7.73 -9.32 8.62
C TYR A 313 -6.86 -9.74 7.42
N LYS A 314 -7.49 -9.73 6.23
CA LYS A 314 -6.83 -10.09 4.96
C LYS A 314 -5.73 -9.09 4.62
N THR A 315 -4.64 -9.60 4.04
CA THR A 315 -3.61 -8.81 3.36
C THR A 315 -4.22 -8.04 2.19
N GLY A 316 -3.69 -6.86 1.92
CA GLY A 316 -4.04 -6.01 0.78
C GLY A 316 -4.62 -4.67 1.21
N HIS A 317 -3.99 -3.59 0.74
CA HIS A 317 -4.34 -2.23 1.09
C HIS A 317 -5.84 -1.89 0.87
N SER A 318 -6.46 -2.44 -0.17
CA SER A 318 -7.88 -2.26 -0.45
C SER A 318 -8.77 -2.95 0.60
N ASN A 319 -8.40 -4.18 1.01
CA ASN A 319 -9.11 -4.92 2.06
C ASN A 319 -9.09 -4.17 3.39
N LEU A 320 -7.91 -3.64 3.77
CA LEU A 320 -7.75 -2.92 5.03
C LEU A 320 -8.52 -1.60 5.03
N LYS A 321 -8.53 -0.83 3.93
CA LYS A 321 -9.35 0.40 3.81
C LYS A 321 -10.84 0.12 4.00
N VAL A 322 -11.36 -0.93 3.37
CA VAL A 322 -12.76 -1.32 3.54
C VAL A 322 -13.04 -1.75 4.97
N LYS A 323 -12.16 -2.58 5.56
CA LYS A 323 -12.32 -3.07 6.93
C LYS A 323 -12.25 -1.95 7.96
N MET A 324 -11.36 -0.98 7.77
CA MET A 324 -11.31 0.23 8.62
C MET A 324 -12.62 1.01 8.59
N LYS A 325 -13.20 1.19 7.40
CA LYS A 325 -14.49 1.89 7.25
C LYS A 325 -15.62 1.13 7.95
N GLU A 326 -15.68 -0.22 7.78
CA GLU A 326 -16.69 -1.09 8.41
C GLU A 326 -16.63 -1.06 9.94
N THR A 327 -15.41 -1.13 10.49
CA THR A 327 -15.19 -1.27 11.94
C THR A 327 -14.96 0.06 12.64
N ASN A 328 -14.85 1.16 11.88
CA ASN A 328 -14.43 2.46 12.37
C ASN A 328 -13.06 2.44 13.07
N ALA A 329 -12.15 1.57 12.62
CA ALA A 329 -10.83 1.41 13.23
C ALA A 329 -9.98 2.67 13.08
N ASP A 330 -9.13 2.94 14.08
CA ASP A 330 -8.28 4.12 14.18
C ASP A 330 -6.99 3.98 13.37
N LEU A 331 -6.47 2.77 13.30
CA LEU A 331 -5.20 2.42 12.68
C LEU A 331 -5.31 1.07 11.99
N ALA A 332 -4.63 0.91 10.85
CA ALA A 332 -4.36 -0.40 10.27
C ALA A 332 -2.93 -0.47 9.75
N CYS A 333 -2.39 -1.69 9.63
CA CYS A 333 -1.03 -1.91 9.16
C CYS A 333 -0.85 -3.20 8.38
N GLU A 334 0.13 -3.18 7.48
CA GLU A 334 0.75 -4.35 6.89
C GLU A 334 2.22 -4.40 7.28
N VAL A 335 2.79 -5.59 7.42
CA VAL A 335 4.22 -5.79 7.70
C VAL A 335 5.10 -5.10 6.65
N SER A 336 4.61 -5.02 5.41
CA SER A 336 5.28 -4.38 4.26
C SER A 336 5.42 -2.86 4.35
N GLY A 337 4.87 -2.22 5.40
CA GLY A 337 4.99 -0.78 5.63
C GLY A 337 3.81 0.06 5.14
N HIS A 338 2.71 -0.53 4.65
CA HIS A 338 1.45 0.21 4.51
C HIS A 338 0.87 0.52 5.89
N ILE A 339 0.73 1.80 6.21
CA ILE A 339 0.17 2.28 7.47
C ILE A 339 -1.01 3.21 7.17
N PHE A 340 -2.15 2.86 7.73
CA PHE A 340 -3.43 3.52 7.48
C PHE A 340 -3.90 4.22 8.74
N PHE A 341 -4.05 5.53 8.69
CA PHE A 341 -4.58 6.29 9.82
C PHE A 341 -6.00 6.78 9.55
N LYS A 342 -6.93 6.47 10.44
CA LYS A 342 -8.20 7.17 10.57
C LYS A 342 -8.18 8.12 11.76
N HIS A 343 -7.39 7.81 12.79
CA HIS A 343 -7.14 8.71 13.90
C HIS A 343 -6.48 9.99 13.43
N ARG A 344 -7.22 11.11 13.44
CA ARG A 344 -6.82 12.44 12.94
C ARG A 344 -6.53 12.49 11.43
N TYR A 345 -7.02 11.49 10.66
CA TYR A 345 -6.81 11.40 9.22
C TYR A 345 -7.99 10.72 8.52
N PHE A 346 -7.83 10.32 7.25
CA PHE A 346 -8.93 9.92 6.37
C PHE A 346 -9.11 8.40 6.21
N GLY A 347 -8.19 7.56 6.69
CA GLY A 347 -8.32 6.09 6.67
C GLY A 347 -7.72 5.43 5.43
N TYR A 348 -6.70 6.02 4.83
CA TYR A 348 -5.91 5.40 3.77
C TYR A 348 -4.42 5.35 4.14
N ASP A 349 -3.64 4.59 3.36
CA ASP A 349 -2.21 4.39 3.52
C ASP A 349 -1.44 5.63 3.04
N ASP A 350 -0.61 6.17 3.94
CA ASP A 350 0.16 7.40 3.70
C ASP A 350 1.48 7.35 4.44
N ALA A 351 2.55 7.09 3.69
CA ALA A 351 3.90 6.99 4.25
C ALA A 351 4.43 8.33 4.77
N ILE A 352 4.02 9.44 4.15
CA ILE A 352 4.45 10.79 4.55
C ILE A 352 3.74 11.20 5.85
N TYR A 353 2.44 10.95 5.97
CA TYR A 353 1.71 11.14 7.21
C TYR A 353 2.28 10.27 8.33
N ALA A 354 2.58 8.99 8.03
CA ALA A 354 3.20 8.07 9.00
C ALA A 354 4.57 8.56 9.48
N THR A 355 5.39 9.16 8.59
CA THR A 355 6.66 9.80 8.98
C THR A 355 6.44 10.91 10.01
N LEU A 356 5.51 11.83 9.75
CA LEU A 356 5.21 12.94 10.67
C LEU A 356 4.64 12.44 12.01
N ARG A 357 3.82 11.38 11.99
CA ARG A 357 3.31 10.73 13.20
C ARG A 357 4.43 10.07 14.01
N MET A 358 5.45 9.50 13.36
CA MET A 358 6.61 8.93 14.04
C MET A 358 7.46 10.04 14.69
N LEU A 359 7.68 11.15 13.99
CA LEU A 359 8.36 12.32 14.54
C LEU A 359 7.58 12.94 15.71
N GLU A 360 6.25 12.90 15.69
CA GLU A 360 5.40 13.34 16.81
C GLU A 360 5.63 12.52 18.09
N LEU A 361 5.81 11.19 17.98
CA LEU A 361 6.16 10.34 19.12
C LEU A 361 7.53 10.72 19.70
N ILE A 362 8.51 10.95 18.84
CA ILE A 362 9.86 11.39 19.26
C ILE A 362 9.77 12.75 19.95
N ALA A 363 9.01 13.70 19.41
CA ALA A 363 8.81 15.03 20.02
C ALA A 363 8.11 14.95 21.40
N GLN A 364 7.33 13.90 21.65
CA GLN A 364 6.74 13.58 22.96
C GLN A 364 7.71 12.90 23.92
N GLY A 365 8.95 12.63 23.49
CA GLY A 365 9.99 12.01 24.30
C GLY A 365 9.94 10.48 24.34
N ILE A 366 9.25 9.84 23.40
CA ILE A 366 9.21 8.37 23.27
C ILE A 366 10.52 7.89 22.67
N ASP A 367 11.21 7.03 23.38
CA ASP A 367 12.38 6.28 22.90
C ASP A 367 11.92 5.06 22.12
N LEU A 368 11.98 5.16 20.78
CA LEU A 368 11.50 4.10 19.89
C LEU A 368 12.26 2.79 20.09
N ASP A 369 13.58 2.86 20.29
CA ASP A 369 14.40 1.67 20.49
C ASP A 369 14.06 0.98 21.81
N ALA A 370 13.89 1.75 22.89
CA ALA A 370 13.49 1.20 24.18
C ALA A 370 12.12 0.52 24.14
N GLU A 371 11.16 1.10 23.40
CA GLU A 371 9.83 0.48 23.21
C GLU A 371 9.92 -0.84 22.44
N ILE A 372 10.76 -0.91 21.38
CA ILE A 372 10.95 -2.13 20.59
C ILE A 372 11.70 -3.19 21.40
N GLU A 373 12.73 -2.82 22.16
CA GLU A 373 13.52 -3.74 22.98
C GLU A 373 12.75 -4.29 24.18
N ALA A 374 11.70 -3.59 24.63
CA ALA A 374 10.80 -4.06 25.67
C ALA A 374 9.80 -5.14 25.19
N LEU A 375 9.67 -5.36 23.89
CA LEU A 375 8.79 -6.38 23.34
C LEU A 375 9.34 -7.79 23.62
N PRO A 376 8.45 -8.80 23.76
CA PRO A 376 8.88 -10.19 23.82
C PRO A 376 9.75 -10.57 22.61
N GLU A 377 10.88 -11.23 22.86
CA GLU A 377 11.72 -11.75 21.78
C GLU A 377 11.04 -12.88 21.04
N VAL A 378 11.01 -12.79 19.71
CA VAL A 378 10.48 -13.82 18.82
C VAL A 378 11.42 -14.07 17.64
N PHE A 379 11.43 -15.30 17.17
CA PHE A 379 12.14 -15.72 15.96
C PHE A 379 11.12 -15.80 14.82
N SER A 380 11.18 -14.84 13.90
CA SER A 380 10.32 -14.79 12.71
C SER A 380 11.12 -15.05 11.45
N THR A 381 10.52 -15.76 10.49
CA THR A 381 11.03 -15.77 9.11
C THR A 381 10.60 -14.50 8.37
N GLU A 382 11.35 -14.12 7.36
CA GLU A 382 10.81 -13.25 6.30
C GLU A 382 9.71 -14.01 5.53
N GLU A 383 9.05 -13.33 4.59
CA GLU A 383 8.07 -13.96 3.70
C GLU A 383 8.79 -14.95 2.76
N ILE A 384 8.40 -16.22 2.83
CA ILE A 384 8.95 -17.29 1.97
C ILE A 384 7.97 -17.53 0.83
N LYS A 385 8.46 -17.44 -0.42
CA LYS A 385 7.66 -17.65 -1.63
C LYS A 385 7.81 -19.08 -2.11
N VAL A 386 6.73 -19.86 -2.04
CA VAL A 386 6.66 -21.24 -2.54
C VAL A 386 6.01 -21.23 -3.93
N LYS A 387 6.75 -21.68 -4.95
CA LYS A 387 6.28 -21.66 -6.34
C LYS A 387 5.05 -22.55 -6.55
N THR A 388 4.09 -22.06 -7.30
CA THR A 388 2.91 -22.77 -7.77
C THR A 388 2.39 -22.12 -9.07
N THR A 389 1.19 -22.45 -9.53
CA THR A 389 0.52 -21.83 -10.67
C THR A 389 -0.67 -20.95 -10.21
N GLU A 390 -1.17 -20.10 -11.10
CA GLU A 390 -2.37 -19.30 -10.81
C GLU A 390 -3.60 -20.19 -10.58
N GLU A 391 -3.69 -21.30 -11.28
CA GLU A 391 -4.80 -22.23 -11.23
C GLU A 391 -4.80 -23.07 -9.95
N GLU A 392 -3.61 -23.44 -9.45
CA GLU A 392 -3.47 -24.37 -8.33
C GLU A 392 -3.42 -23.69 -6.96
N LYS A 393 -2.93 -22.44 -6.86
CA LYS A 393 -2.62 -21.81 -5.57
C LYS A 393 -3.77 -21.83 -4.56
N PHE A 394 -5.01 -21.63 -5.01
CA PHE A 394 -6.17 -21.64 -4.13
C PHE A 394 -6.59 -23.07 -3.78
N ALA A 395 -6.55 -24.00 -4.75
CA ALA A 395 -6.85 -25.40 -4.51
C ALA A 395 -5.86 -26.04 -3.51
N ILE A 396 -4.59 -25.64 -3.54
CA ILE A 396 -3.59 -26.07 -2.54
C ILE A 396 -3.97 -25.59 -1.14
N ILE A 397 -4.43 -24.32 -0.99
CA ILE A 397 -4.88 -23.81 0.31
C ILE A 397 -6.08 -24.61 0.84
N ASP A 398 -7.04 -24.94 -0.02
CA ASP A 398 -8.21 -25.72 0.37
C ASP A 398 -7.83 -27.17 0.75
N ALA A 399 -6.87 -27.77 0.04
CA ALA A 399 -6.33 -29.07 0.40
C ALA A 399 -5.57 -29.02 1.73
N VAL A 400 -4.78 -27.99 2.00
CA VAL A 400 -4.12 -27.78 3.30
C VAL A 400 -5.14 -27.67 4.42
N LYS A 401 -6.25 -26.93 4.25
CA LYS A 401 -7.34 -26.85 5.24
C LYS A 401 -7.92 -28.24 5.54
N THR A 402 -8.15 -29.03 4.50
CA THR A 402 -8.69 -30.39 4.66
C THR A 402 -7.71 -31.31 5.42
N LEU A 403 -6.41 -31.25 5.11
CA LEU A 403 -5.39 -32.03 5.81
C LEU A 403 -5.28 -31.62 7.29
N LEU A 404 -5.51 -30.36 7.63
CA LEU A 404 -5.49 -29.86 9.01
C LEU A 404 -6.68 -30.33 9.87
N GLU A 405 -7.73 -30.89 9.28
CA GLU A 405 -8.82 -31.54 10.05
C GLU A 405 -8.33 -32.84 10.71
N ASN A 406 -7.37 -33.53 10.06
CA ASN A 406 -6.73 -34.74 10.55
C ASN A 406 -5.21 -34.72 10.25
N PRO A 407 -4.44 -33.88 10.95
CA PRO A 407 -3.03 -33.67 10.64
C PRO A 407 -2.20 -34.94 10.91
N PRO A 408 -1.02 -35.10 10.27
CA PRO A 408 -0.09 -36.20 10.54
C PRO A 408 0.21 -36.35 12.04
N ALA A 409 0.42 -37.57 12.52
CA ALA A 409 0.59 -37.87 13.94
C ALA A 409 1.78 -37.14 14.60
N ASP A 410 2.77 -36.73 13.79
CA ASP A 410 3.96 -35.99 14.21
C ASP A 410 3.86 -34.47 13.94
N PHE A 411 2.65 -33.98 13.57
CA PHE A 411 2.39 -32.56 13.40
C PHE A 411 2.24 -31.89 14.78
N PRO A 412 2.77 -30.67 14.97
CA PRO A 412 2.64 -29.95 16.23
C PRO A 412 1.18 -29.74 16.65
N ALA A 413 0.92 -29.79 17.95
CA ALA A 413 -0.44 -29.62 18.47
C ALA A 413 -1.01 -28.24 18.09
N ILE A 414 -2.14 -28.23 17.39
CA ILE A 414 -2.82 -27.04 16.92
C ILE A 414 -3.65 -26.46 18.06
N GLN A 415 -3.45 -25.17 18.39
CA GLN A 415 -4.28 -24.46 19.38
C GLN A 415 -5.52 -23.84 18.71
N SER A 416 -5.33 -23.22 17.55
CA SER A 416 -6.42 -22.63 16.76
C SER A 416 -5.99 -22.43 15.31
N ILE A 417 -6.97 -22.25 14.42
CA ILE A 417 -6.76 -21.93 13.02
C ILE A 417 -7.53 -20.64 12.72
N ILE A 418 -6.86 -19.71 12.01
CA ILE A 418 -7.45 -18.49 11.47
C ILE A 418 -7.39 -18.60 9.96
N ASP A 419 -8.54 -18.57 9.28
CA ASP A 419 -8.70 -18.80 7.86
C ASP A 419 -9.19 -17.57 7.08
N VAL A 420 -9.00 -16.38 7.65
CA VAL A 420 -9.44 -15.11 7.08
C VAL A 420 -8.71 -14.77 5.76
N ASP A 421 -7.44 -15.23 5.61
CA ASP A 421 -6.63 -15.10 4.39
C ASP A 421 -5.62 -16.26 4.31
N GLY A 422 -5.99 -17.33 3.64
CA GLY A 422 -5.26 -18.59 3.68
C GLY A 422 -5.50 -19.35 4.97
N VAL A 423 -4.43 -19.84 5.60
CA VAL A 423 -4.47 -20.58 6.86
C VAL A 423 -3.33 -20.13 7.77
N ARG A 424 -3.66 -19.52 8.88
CA ARG A 424 -2.72 -19.24 9.97
C ARG A 424 -2.99 -20.23 11.09
N ILE A 425 -2.01 -21.09 11.33
CA ILE A 425 -2.06 -22.17 12.33
C ILE A 425 -1.37 -21.68 13.58
N ASN A 426 -2.09 -21.51 14.68
CA ASN A 426 -1.52 -21.11 15.95
C ASN A 426 -1.15 -22.38 16.76
N PHE A 427 0.07 -22.39 17.28
CA PHE A 427 0.65 -23.41 18.14
C PHE A 427 0.83 -22.84 19.55
N GLU A 428 1.29 -23.65 20.49
CA GLU A 428 1.50 -23.22 21.88
C GLU A 428 2.50 -22.05 22.00
N LYS A 429 3.56 -22.03 21.18
CA LYS A 429 4.64 -21.04 21.28
C LYS A 429 4.90 -20.27 19.99
N GLY A 430 3.92 -20.19 19.11
CA GLY A 430 4.07 -19.48 17.86
C GLY A 430 3.01 -19.81 16.84
N TRP A 431 3.28 -19.52 15.58
CA TRP A 431 2.35 -19.74 14.48
C TRP A 431 3.07 -20.00 13.16
N GLY A 432 2.34 -20.60 12.22
CA GLY A 432 2.73 -20.74 10.82
C GLY A 432 1.61 -20.31 9.90
N LEU A 433 1.93 -19.57 8.84
CA LEU A 433 0.99 -19.09 7.83
C LEU A 433 1.29 -19.73 6.49
N VAL A 434 0.24 -20.12 5.77
CA VAL A 434 0.27 -20.37 4.33
C VAL A 434 -0.92 -19.67 3.67
N ARG A 435 -0.67 -18.85 2.67
CA ARG A 435 -1.69 -18.15 1.90
C ARG A 435 -1.35 -18.08 0.41
N ALA A 436 -2.37 -18.00 -0.43
CA ALA A 436 -2.17 -17.72 -1.85
C ALA A 436 -1.85 -16.24 -2.05
N SER A 437 -0.82 -15.93 -2.84
CA SER A 437 -0.58 -14.54 -3.26
C SER A 437 -1.66 -14.10 -4.24
N ASN A 438 -2.24 -12.92 -4.03
CA ASN A 438 -3.24 -12.35 -4.94
C ASN A 438 -2.63 -11.67 -6.18
N THR A 439 -1.31 -11.47 -6.18
CA THR A 439 -0.62 -10.71 -7.23
C THR A 439 0.39 -11.54 -8.04
N THR A 440 0.78 -12.70 -7.53
CA THR A 440 1.80 -13.57 -8.16
C THR A 440 1.44 -15.05 -8.01
N PRO A 441 1.92 -15.95 -8.89
CA PRO A 441 1.66 -17.39 -8.84
C PRO A 441 2.54 -18.09 -7.80
N VAL A 442 2.39 -17.70 -6.53
CA VAL A 442 3.11 -18.30 -5.40
C VAL A 442 2.19 -18.48 -4.19
N LEU A 443 2.52 -19.43 -3.33
CA LEU A 443 2.08 -19.38 -1.95
C LEU A 443 3.10 -18.55 -1.15
N VAL A 444 2.60 -17.82 -0.18
CA VAL A 444 3.41 -17.08 0.80
C VAL A 444 3.30 -17.80 2.14
N THR A 445 4.46 -18.15 2.72
CA THR A 445 4.53 -18.70 4.07
C THR A 445 5.35 -17.78 4.97
N ARG A 446 5.00 -17.76 6.26
CA ARG A 446 5.73 -17.06 7.31
C ARG A 446 5.55 -17.80 8.62
N PHE A 447 6.59 -17.82 9.45
CA PHE A 447 6.61 -18.56 10.72
C PHE A 447 7.17 -17.67 11.82
N GLU A 448 6.64 -17.82 13.02
CA GLU A 448 7.09 -17.10 14.19
C GLU A 448 6.97 -17.97 15.44
N SER A 449 7.94 -17.90 16.33
CA SER A 449 7.91 -18.57 17.63
C SER A 449 8.77 -17.84 18.65
N THR A 450 8.44 -18.01 19.93
CA THR A 450 9.32 -17.61 21.06
C THR A 450 10.54 -18.53 21.22
N ASP A 451 10.63 -19.61 20.43
CA ASP A 451 11.71 -20.58 20.42
C ASP A 451 12.18 -20.82 19.00
N LYS A 452 13.47 -20.65 18.73
CA LYS A 452 14.06 -20.74 17.40
C LYS A 452 13.91 -22.13 16.76
N GLU A 453 14.07 -23.17 17.54
CA GLU A 453 13.96 -24.55 17.04
C GLU A 453 12.49 -24.88 16.72
N LEU A 454 11.55 -24.36 17.51
CA LEU A 454 10.13 -24.51 17.22
C LEU A 454 9.72 -23.72 15.97
N ALA A 455 10.22 -22.50 15.75
CA ALA A 455 9.96 -21.77 14.51
C ALA A 455 10.37 -22.60 13.28
N LYS A 456 11.55 -23.22 13.33
CA LYS A 456 12.04 -24.10 12.26
C LYS A 456 11.23 -25.41 12.12
N LEU A 457 10.76 -25.95 13.24
CA LEU A 457 9.87 -27.12 13.24
C LEU A 457 8.55 -26.77 12.55
N TYR A 458 7.93 -25.66 12.89
CA TYR A 458 6.68 -25.19 12.28
C TYR A 458 6.84 -24.99 10.78
N GLU A 459 7.93 -24.33 10.36
CA GLU A 459 8.28 -24.18 8.95
C GLU A 459 8.36 -25.54 8.25
N THR A 460 9.12 -26.48 8.82
CA THR A 460 9.32 -27.82 8.24
C THR A 460 8.01 -28.58 8.09
N LYS A 461 7.17 -28.57 9.13
CA LYS A 461 5.93 -29.34 9.17
C LYS A 461 4.84 -28.75 8.26
N VAL A 462 4.71 -27.42 8.23
CA VAL A 462 3.74 -26.75 7.35
C VAL A 462 4.18 -26.88 5.88
N ASN A 463 5.47 -26.78 5.57
CA ASN A 463 5.96 -26.99 4.21
C ASN A 463 5.74 -28.44 3.75
N ALA A 464 5.93 -29.44 4.62
CA ALA A 464 5.60 -30.85 4.31
C ALA A 464 4.11 -31.02 4.00
N LEU A 465 3.22 -30.35 4.77
CA LEU A 465 1.78 -30.36 4.53
C LEU A 465 1.41 -29.72 3.17
N ILE A 466 2.10 -28.64 2.77
CA ILE A 466 1.92 -28.02 1.44
C ILE A 466 2.30 -29.01 0.33
N GLU A 467 3.42 -29.72 0.47
CA GLU A 467 3.84 -30.72 -0.55
C GLU A 467 2.87 -31.91 -0.60
N GLU A 468 2.34 -32.37 0.53
CA GLU A 468 1.29 -33.37 0.56
C GLU A 468 0.01 -32.89 -0.15
N ALA A 469 -0.42 -31.65 0.15
CA ALA A 469 -1.56 -31.02 -0.51
C ALA A 469 -1.41 -30.94 -2.03
N LYS A 470 -0.22 -30.54 -2.53
CA LYS A 470 0.08 -30.57 -3.98
C LYS A 470 -0.05 -31.97 -4.57
N GLY A 471 0.42 -33.00 -3.83
CA GLY A 471 0.32 -34.39 -4.26
C GLY A 471 -1.11 -34.92 -4.37
N THR A 472 -2.07 -34.34 -3.67
CA THR A 472 -3.50 -34.72 -3.74
C THR A 472 -4.21 -34.11 -4.96
N LEU A 473 -3.64 -33.10 -5.60
CA LEU A 473 -4.21 -32.42 -6.77
C LEU A 473 -3.68 -32.95 -8.11
N CYS A 474 -2.62 -33.77 -8.07
CA CYS A 474 -2.09 -34.50 -9.22
C CYS A 474 -2.80 -35.85 -9.37
#